data_df69b165752f77a3c0ce50c14d7c9cd0
#
_entry.id   df69b165752f77a3c0ce50c14d7c9cd0
#
_cell.length_a   1.000
_cell.length_b   1.000
_cell.length_c   1.000
_cell.angle_alpha   90.00
_cell.angle_beta   90.00
_cell.angle_gamma   90.00
#
_symmetry.space_group_name_H-M   'P 1'
#
loop_
_entity.id
_entity.type
_entity.pdbx_description
1 polymer ?
#
loop_
_entity_poly.entity_id
_entity_poly.type
_entity_poly.pdbx_seq_one_letter_code
_entity_poly.pdbx_strand_id
1 'polypeptide(L)'
;MSSCYNGGVKFSIFGESHGKGIGVVLDNLPAGEEIDLDKIGEFMARRAPKKDGTSTLRNEKDIPEILSGMYNGKTTGTPLAAVIYNSDQHSGDYGNIAHTARPAHADYTGYLRYDGANDPRGGGHFSGRLTAPLCFAGAVCAQILEHRGITVGAHIKSIKNITDESFDPVNITEMQLNAVKKRSFPVISDNAEEKMRDLINAARENLDSVGGIIECAAVGFPAGIGSPMLDGLENIISQLVFAIPAVKGIEFGNGFDCTELFGSENNDEFCIVDNKIVTRTNNHGGILGGISSGMPIIFRVAFKPTPSISRPQNTVDFKENRETELIIKGRHDPCVVPRAVPCVEAAMSVALLSAIIENPKI
;
A
#
# COMPACT_ATOMS: atom_id res chain seq x y z
N MET A 1 -11.83 -7.85 -15.32
CA MET A 1 -10.46 -7.60 -15.74
C MET A 1 -9.96 -6.39 -15.04
N SER A 2 -9.14 -6.52 -14.11
CA SER A 2 -8.73 -5.97 -13.63
C SER A 2 -8.09 -4.99 -12.78
N SER A 3 -8.08 -3.74 -12.98
CA SER A 3 -7.74 -2.64 -12.12
C SER A 3 -8.99 -2.00 -11.53
N CYS A 4 -10.01 -2.84 -11.30
CA CYS A 4 -11.28 -2.47 -10.69
C CYS A 4 -11.48 -3.26 -9.39
N TYR A 5 -11.91 -2.57 -8.36
CA TYR A 5 -12.38 -3.14 -7.11
C TYR A 5 -13.89 -2.89 -6.97
N ASN A 6 -14.64 -3.91 -6.57
CA ASN A 6 -16.10 -3.88 -6.47
C ASN A 6 -16.56 -4.30 -5.07
N GLY A 7 -16.15 -3.58 -4.06
CA GLY A 7 -16.67 -3.69 -2.70
C GLY A 7 -17.66 -2.58 -2.37
N GLY A 8 -17.87 -2.30 -1.10
CA GLY A 8 -18.70 -1.18 -0.63
C GLY A 8 -18.28 0.15 -1.25
N VAL A 9 -16.98 0.47 -1.22
CA VAL A 9 -16.39 1.46 -2.12
C VAL A 9 -16.02 0.76 -3.41
N LYS A 10 -16.38 1.32 -4.57
CA LYS A 10 -15.99 0.82 -5.87
C LYS A 10 -14.97 1.75 -6.49
N PHE A 11 -13.96 1.22 -7.16
CA PHE A 11 -13.05 2.08 -7.92
C PHE A 11 -12.43 1.37 -9.12
N SER A 12 -11.99 2.18 -10.08
CA SER A 12 -11.19 1.75 -11.23
C SER A 12 -9.96 2.63 -11.34
N ILE A 13 -8.77 2.02 -11.40
CA ILE A 13 -7.50 2.71 -11.69
C ILE A 13 -7.18 2.55 -13.17
N PHE A 14 -6.75 3.65 -13.82
CA PHE A 14 -6.42 3.69 -15.24
C PHE A 14 -5.10 4.42 -15.51
N GLY A 15 -4.60 4.24 -16.73
CA GLY A 15 -3.39 4.87 -17.24
C GLY A 15 -2.14 3.99 -17.14
N GLU A 16 -1.04 4.47 -17.70
CA GLU A 16 0.27 3.84 -17.75
C GLU A 16 1.36 4.80 -17.28
N SER A 17 2.47 4.23 -16.80
CA SER A 17 3.61 4.98 -16.25
C SER A 17 4.14 6.06 -17.18
N HIS A 18 4.11 5.82 -18.51
CA HIS A 18 4.59 6.72 -19.55
C HIS A 18 3.46 7.19 -20.47
N GLY A 19 2.20 6.99 -20.09
CA GLY A 19 1.03 7.62 -20.70
C GLY A 19 0.91 9.10 -20.31
N LYS A 20 -0.10 9.80 -20.82
CA LYS A 20 -0.34 11.22 -20.50
C LYS A 20 -0.61 11.45 -19.01
N GLY A 21 -1.27 10.49 -18.37
CA GLY A 21 -1.63 10.55 -16.97
C GLY A 21 -2.11 9.19 -16.46
N ILE A 22 -2.27 9.13 -15.17
CA ILE A 22 -2.86 8.02 -14.42
C ILE A 22 -4.01 8.57 -13.60
N GLY A 23 -4.99 7.75 -13.23
CA GLY A 23 -6.10 8.26 -12.44
C GLY A 23 -6.95 7.18 -11.82
N VAL A 24 -7.96 7.63 -11.11
CA VAL A 24 -8.95 6.76 -10.46
C VAL A 24 -10.34 7.35 -10.60
N VAL A 25 -11.32 6.49 -10.74
CA VAL A 25 -12.73 6.81 -10.55
C VAL A 25 -13.20 6.02 -9.34
N LEU A 26 -13.64 6.73 -8.29
CA LEU A 26 -14.25 6.18 -7.08
C LEU A 26 -15.77 6.30 -7.20
N ASP A 27 -16.48 5.25 -6.84
CA ASP A 27 -17.93 5.23 -6.83
C ASP A 27 -18.47 4.69 -5.49
N ASN A 28 -19.72 4.99 -5.20
CA ASN A 28 -20.42 4.59 -3.97
C ASN A 28 -19.83 5.22 -2.68
N LEU A 29 -19.19 6.38 -2.80
CA LEU A 29 -18.83 7.16 -1.61
C LEU A 29 -20.08 7.78 -0.98
N PRO A 30 -20.17 7.88 0.37
CA PRO A 30 -21.25 8.62 1.03
C PRO A 30 -21.27 10.08 0.56
N ALA A 31 -22.47 10.62 0.35
CA ALA A 31 -22.64 12.02 -0.02
C ALA A 31 -22.50 12.94 1.21
N GLY A 32 -21.98 14.15 1.00
CA GLY A 32 -21.89 15.20 2.03
C GLY A 32 -20.68 15.08 2.97
N GLU A 33 -19.78 14.13 2.75
CA GLU A 33 -18.55 14.00 3.53
C GLU A 33 -17.60 15.17 3.20
N GLU A 34 -17.10 15.85 4.21
CA GLU A 34 -16.11 16.92 4.06
C GLU A 34 -14.74 16.34 3.71
N ILE A 35 -14.12 16.89 2.67
CA ILE A 35 -12.80 16.45 2.20
C ILE A 35 -11.86 17.64 2.12
N ASP A 36 -10.83 17.60 2.93
CA ASP A 36 -9.73 18.56 2.95
C ASP A 36 -8.69 18.18 1.88
N LEU A 37 -8.54 19.04 0.88
CA LEU A 37 -7.60 18.82 -0.24
C LEU A 37 -6.14 18.96 0.19
N ASP A 38 -5.84 19.75 1.20
CA ASP A 38 -4.48 19.90 1.72
C ASP A 38 -4.03 18.61 2.40
N LYS A 39 -4.92 17.96 3.17
CA LYS A 39 -4.65 16.62 3.73
C LYS A 39 -4.46 15.55 2.65
N ILE A 40 -5.19 15.63 1.53
CA ILE A 40 -4.91 14.75 0.37
C ILE A 40 -3.51 15.02 -0.15
N GLY A 41 -3.12 16.28 -0.32
CA GLY A 41 -1.79 16.68 -0.76
C GLY A 41 -0.68 16.15 0.17
N GLU A 42 -0.85 16.26 1.48
CA GLU A 42 0.07 15.71 2.48
C GLU A 42 0.20 14.18 2.39
N PHE A 43 -0.93 13.49 2.25
CA PHE A 43 -0.95 12.03 2.09
C PHE A 43 -0.19 11.60 0.82
N MET A 44 -0.47 12.26 -0.31
CA MET A 44 0.17 12.00 -1.59
C MET A 44 1.67 12.29 -1.56
N ALA A 45 2.09 13.36 -0.87
CA ALA A 45 3.49 13.74 -0.72
C ALA A 45 4.32 12.68 0.03
N ARG A 46 3.72 11.91 0.94
CA ARG A 46 4.40 10.80 1.63
C ARG A 46 4.78 9.67 0.67
N ARG A 47 3.98 9.45 -0.38
CA ARG A 47 4.25 8.45 -1.43
C ARG A 47 5.24 8.97 -2.48
N ALA A 48 5.26 10.27 -2.75
CA ALA A 48 6.12 10.87 -3.77
C ALA A 48 7.62 10.60 -3.51
N PRO A 49 8.47 10.56 -4.55
CA PRO A 49 9.91 10.42 -4.37
C PRO A 49 10.48 11.54 -3.50
N LYS A 50 11.41 11.20 -2.61
CA LYS A 50 12.10 12.15 -1.73
C LYS A 50 13.56 12.26 -2.13
N LYS A 51 14.12 13.47 -2.02
CA LYS A 51 15.55 13.73 -2.29
C LYS A 51 16.44 13.43 -1.06
N ASP A 52 16.19 12.32 -0.38
CA ASP A 52 16.85 11.94 0.88
C ASP A 52 17.78 10.72 0.74
N GLY A 53 18.04 10.27 -0.50
CA GLY A 53 18.88 9.13 -0.79
C GLY A 53 18.20 7.77 -0.68
N THR A 54 17.02 7.67 -0.10
CA THR A 54 16.28 6.40 0.06
C THR A 54 15.39 6.05 -1.13
N SER A 55 15.13 7.01 -2.02
CA SER A 55 14.23 6.85 -3.17
C SER A 55 14.85 7.32 -4.49
N THR A 56 14.13 7.08 -5.59
CA THR A 56 14.50 7.50 -6.93
C THR A 56 14.66 9.02 -7.06
N LEU A 57 15.50 9.47 -8.00
CA LEU A 57 15.71 10.88 -8.33
C LEU A 57 14.61 11.49 -9.21
N ARG A 58 13.51 10.79 -9.47
CA ARG A 58 12.38 11.34 -10.22
C ARG A 58 11.74 12.50 -9.46
N ASN A 59 11.23 13.49 -10.21
CA ASN A 59 10.57 14.65 -9.63
C ASN A 59 9.10 14.68 -10.07
N GLU A 60 8.27 13.84 -9.45
CA GLU A 60 6.83 13.77 -9.70
C GLU A 60 6.10 14.34 -8.48
N LYS A 61 5.34 15.41 -8.69
CA LYS A 61 4.62 16.09 -7.60
C LYS A 61 3.35 15.35 -7.14
N ASP A 62 2.85 14.40 -7.95
CA ASP A 62 1.65 13.59 -7.67
C ASP A 62 0.41 14.43 -7.28
N ILE A 63 0.24 15.60 -7.90
CA ILE A 63 -0.89 16.49 -7.64
C ILE A 63 -2.12 15.98 -8.40
N PRO A 64 -3.19 15.55 -7.70
CA PRO A 64 -4.41 15.11 -8.37
C PRO A 64 -5.25 16.32 -8.84
N GLU A 65 -5.75 16.26 -10.07
CA GLU A 65 -6.81 17.12 -10.58
C GLU A 65 -8.15 16.41 -10.45
N ILE A 66 -9.06 16.96 -9.65
CA ILE A 66 -10.38 16.38 -9.42
C ILE A 66 -11.32 16.88 -10.51
N LEU A 67 -11.92 15.95 -11.24
CA LEU A 67 -12.77 16.24 -12.40
C LEU A 67 -14.27 16.19 -12.06
N SER A 68 -14.69 15.41 -11.06
CA SER A 68 -16.08 15.22 -10.66
C SER A 68 -16.19 14.65 -9.25
N GLY A 69 -17.41 14.57 -8.72
CA GLY A 69 -17.72 13.91 -7.45
C GLY A 69 -17.51 14.76 -6.21
N MET A 70 -17.13 16.03 -6.37
CA MET A 70 -16.99 17.01 -5.28
C MET A 70 -17.68 18.33 -5.60
N TYR A 71 -18.29 18.95 -4.58
CA TYR A 71 -18.86 20.28 -4.65
C TYR A 71 -18.71 20.96 -3.28
N ASN A 72 -18.20 22.22 -3.28
CA ASN A 72 -17.93 23.00 -2.07
C ASN A 72 -17.19 22.23 -0.96
N GLY A 73 -16.13 21.47 -1.32
CA GLY A 73 -15.32 20.70 -0.37
C GLY A 73 -15.96 19.42 0.15
N LYS A 74 -17.11 19.00 -0.41
CA LYS A 74 -17.85 17.81 0.02
C LYS A 74 -18.04 16.82 -1.13
N THR A 75 -18.12 15.54 -0.79
CA THR A 75 -18.51 14.49 -1.73
C THR A 75 -19.97 14.68 -2.16
N THR A 76 -20.26 14.44 -3.44
CA THR A 76 -21.62 14.56 -3.98
C THR A 76 -22.40 13.25 -3.95
N GLY A 77 -21.72 12.10 -3.69
CA GLY A 77 -22.30 10.76 -3.84
C GLY A 77 -22.32 10.26 -5.29
N THR A 78 -21.94 11.11 -6.27
CA THR A 78 -21.71 10.69 -7.66
C THR A 78 -20.25 10.28 -7.83
N PRO A 79 -19.86 9.61 -8.95
CA PRO A 79 -18.49 9.17 -9.14
C PRO A 79 -17.46 10.30 -8.99
N LEU A 80 -16.49 10.10 -8.08
CA LEU A 80 -15.36 10.99 -7.86
C LEU A 80 -14.23 10.56 -8.78
N ALA A 81 -13.89 11.40 -9.75
CA ALA A 81 -12.81 11.14 -10.69
C ALA A 81 -11.64 12.09 -10.46
N ALA A 82 -10.42 11.53 -10.41
CA ALA A 82 -9.19 12.30 -10.30
C ALA A 82 -8.14 11.80 -11.29
N VAL A 83 -7.38 12.73 -11.86
CA VAL A 83 -6.28 12.48 -12.79
C VAL A 83 -4.99 13.08 -12.25
N ILE A 84 -3.89 12.37 -12.39
CA ILE A 84 -2.53 12.81 -12.08
C ILE A 84 -1.73 12.78 -13.38
N TYR A 85 -1.32 13.94 -13.89
CA TYR A 85 -0.55 14.02 -15.11
C TYR A 85 0.91 13.62 -14.89
N ASN A 86 1.46 12.88 -15.84
CA ASN A 86 2.85 12.47 -15.82
C ASN A 86 3.71 13.61 -16.40
N SER A 87 4.64 14.16 -15.62
CA SER A 87 5.46 15.32 -16.02
C SER A 87 6.95 15.00 -16.26
N ASP A 88 7.46 13.89 -15.75
CA ASP A 88 8.89 13.50 -15.83
C ASP A 88 9.07 12.16 -16.58
N GLN A 89 8.71 12.18 -17.89
CA GLN A 89 8.79 11.01 -18.76
C GLN A 89 10.08 11.05 -19.61
N HIS A 90 11.00 10.12 -19.39
CA HIS A 90 12.15 9.90 -20.26
C HIS A 90 12.00 8.57 -21.02
N SER A 91 11.29 8.62 -22.15
CA SER A 91 10.97 7.41 -22.94
C SER A 91 12.20 6.72 -23.56
N GLY A 92 13.34 7.42 -23.67
CA GLY A 92 14.58 6.89 -24.27
C GLY A 92 15.30 5.82 -23.44
N ASP A 93 15.01 5.76 -22.14
CA ASP A 93 15.72 4.88 -21.20
C ASP A 93 15.31 3.39 -21.29
N TYR A 94 14.28 3.07 -22.09
CA TYR A 94 13.62 1.75 -22.07
C TYR A 94 13.69 0.98 -23.40
N GLY A 95 14.43 1.48 -24.41
CA GLY A 95 14.51 0.85 -25.73
C GLY A 95 15.11 -0.58 -25.73
N ASN A 96 15.96 -0.89 -24.78
CA ASN A 96 16.58 -2.21 -24.61
C ASN A 96 15.75 -3.20 -23.77
N ILE A 97 14.61 -2.78 -23.21
CA ILE A 97 13.77 -3.61 -22.32
C ILE A 97 12.46 -4.03 -23.01
N ALA A 98 12.17 -3.55 -24.22
CA ALA A 98 10.90 -3.79 -24.90
C ALA A 98 10.57 -5.29 -25.09
N HIS A 99 11.61 -6.13 -25.24
CA HIS A 99 11.48 -7.57 -25.45
C HIS A 99 12.35 -8.41 -24.52
N THR A 100 13.04 -7.77 -23.58
CA THR A 100 13.91 -8.45 -22.60
C THR A 100 13.23 -8.40 -21.22
N ALA A 101 12.92 -9.56 -20.66
CA ALA A 101 12.21 -9.67 -19.39
C ALA A 101 13.13 -9.24 -18.23
N ARG A 102 12.74 -8.21 -17.47
CA ARG A 102 13.40 -7.93 -16.20
C ARG A 102 13.12 -9.07 -15.21
N PRO A 103 14.13 -9.69 -14.60
CA PRO A 103 13.91 -10.70 -13.57
C PRO A 103 12.99 -10.17 -12.46
N ALA A 104 12.02 -10.99 -12.06
CA ALA A 104 11.00 -10.65 -11.05
C ALA A 104 10.08 -9.46 -11.36
N HIS A 105 10.05 -8.93 -12.59
CA HIS A 105 9.08 -7.95 -13.07
C HIS A 105 7.99 -8.60 -13.93
N ALA A 106 6.91 -7.88 -14.20
CA ALA A 106 5.78 -8.37 -14.98
C ALA A 106 5.95 -8.26 -16.52
N ASP A 107 7.15 -7.98 -17.03
CA ASP A 107 7.37 -7.72 -18.46
C ASP A 107 6.93 -8.91 -19.33
N TYR A 108 7.41 -10.12 -19.00
CA TYR A 108 7.06 -11.33 -19.75
C TYR A 108 5.61 -11.77 -19.53
N THR A 109 5.14 -11.78 -18.28
CA THR A 109 3.77 -12.19 -17.96
C THR A 109 2.74 -11.21 -18.51
N GLY A 110 3.07 -9.91 -18.53
CA GLY A 110 2.25 -8.87 -19.15
C GLY A 110 2.19 -9.04 -20.67
N TYR A 111 3.33 -9.27 -21.32
CA TYR A 111 3.40 -9.57 -22.74
C TYR A 111 2.50 -10.75 -23.12
N LEU A 112 2.60 -11.87 -22.42
CA LEU A 112 1.75 -13.05 -22.65
C LEU A 112 0.27 -12.75 -22.41
N ARG A 113 -0.05 -12.04 -21.31
CA ARG A 113 -1.43 -11.76 -20.92
C ARG A 113 -2.18 -10.88 -21.93
N TYR A 114 -1.48 -9.93 -22.55
CA TYR A 114 -2.05 -8.94 -23.46
C TYR A 114 -1.63 -9.14 -24.90
N ASP A 115 -1.05 -10.29 -25.22
CA ASP A 115 -0.59 -10.63 -26.59
C ASP A 115 0.32 -9.56 -27.20
N GLY A 116 1.21 -9.00 -26.37
CA GLY A 116 2.15 -7.96 -26.76
C GLY A 116 1.55 -6.56 -26.95
N ALA A 117 0.26 -6.36 -26.69
CA ALA A 117 -0.41 -5.07 -26.88
C ALA A 117 -0.26 -4.11 -25.68
N ASN A 118 0.36 -4.54 -24.58
CA ASN A 118 0.59 -3.67 -23.41
C ASN A 118 1.70 -2.66 -23.67
N ASP A 119 1.61 -1.46 -23.04
CA ASP A 119 2.70 -0.47 -23.07
C ASP A 119 3.88 -0.94 -22.20
N PRO A 120 5.06 -1.28 -22.76
CA PRO A 120 6.20 -1.75 -21.98
C PRO A 120 6.98 -0.63 -21.30
N ARG A 121 6.76 0.65 -21.68
CA ARG A 121 7.55 1.80 -21.22
C ARG A 121 7.39 2.01 -19.72
N GLY A 122 8.50 1.97 -18.97
CA GLY A 122 8.51 2.15 -17.52
C GLY A 122 7.70 1.11 -16.74
N GLY A 123 7.36 -0.02 -17.37
CA GLY A 123 6.50 -1.06 -16.80
C GLY A 123 5.00 -0.84 -17.03
N GLY A 124 4.62 0.22 -17.77
CA GLY A 124 3.23 0.48 -18.17
C GLY A 124 2.27 0.52 -16.99
N HIS A 125 1.22 -0.27 -17.08
CA HIS A 125 0.20 -0.43 -16.02
C HIS A 125 0.69 -1.27 -14.82
N PHE A 126 1.80 -2.01 -14.93
CA PHE A 126 2.42 -2.77 -13.84
C PHE A 126 3.39 -1.94 -12.99
N SER A 127 3.57 -0.68 -13.32
CA SER A 127 4.48 0.22 -12.63
C SER A 127 3.98 0.57 -11.22
N GLY A 128 4.90 0.71 -10.26
CA GLY A 128 4.62 1.29 -8.94
C GLY A 128 4.02 2.70 -9.00
N ARG A 129 4.09 3.37 -10.17
CA ARG A 129 3.43 4.66 -10.43
C ARG A 129 1.91 4.60 -10.20
N LEU A 130 1.29 3.46 -10.49
CA LEU A 130 -0.16 3.24 -10.36
C LEU A 130 -0.64 3.17 -8.90
N THR A 131 0.27 3.20 -7.93
CA THR A 131 -0.08 3.38 -6.52
C THR A 131 -0.50 4.82 -6.18
N ALA A 132 -0.17 5.83 -7.00
CA ALA A 132 -0.59 7.21 -6.73
C ALA A 132 -2.12 7.39 -6.80
N PRO A 133 -2.85 6.89 -7.81
CA PRO A 133 -4.32 6.86 -7.78
C PRO A 133 -4.90 6.07 -6.59
N LEU A 134 -4.28 4.96 -6.19
CA LEU A 134 -4.69 4.22 -4.99
C LEU A 134 -4.52 5.07 -3.72
N CYS A 135 -3.41 5.79 -3.59
CA CYS A 135 -3.18 6.70 -2.46
C CYS A 135 -4.20 7.85 -2.43
N PHE A 136 -4.60 8.39 -3.57
CA PHE A 136 -5.68 9.37 -3.63
C PHE A 136 -6.99 8.78 -3.11
N ALA A 137 -7.38 7.59 -3.59
CA ALA A 137 -8.56 6.87 -3.11
C ALA A 137 -8.51 6.63 -1.60
N GLY A 138 -7.36 6.16 -1.11
CA GLY A 138 -7.14 5.91 0.32
C GLY A 138 -7.17 7.18 1.16
N ALA A 139 -6.63 8.30 0.66
CA ALA A 139 -6.66 9.59 1.37
C ALA A 139 -8.08 10.13 1.54
N VAL A 140 -8.94 9.96 0.55
CA VAL A 140 -10.37 10.28 0.65
C VAL A 140 -11.04 9.38 1.69
N CYS A 141 -10.85 8.05 1.59
CA CYS A 141 -11.44 7.09 2.51
C CYS A 141 -10.95 7.29 3.96
N ALA A 142 -9.66 7.61 4.16
CA ALA A 142 -9.08 7.86 5.46
C ALA A 142 -9.75 9.06 6.17
N GLN A 143 -10.02 10.16 5.47
CA GLN A 143 -10.71 11.31 6.04
C GLN A 143 -12.15 10.95 6.44
N ILE A 144 -12.87 10.20 5.60
CA ILE A 144 -14.22 9.73 5.92
C ILE A 144 -14.20 8.81 7.17
N LEU A 145 -13.18 7.98 7.33
CA LEU A 145 -12.99 7.14 8.51
C LEU A 145 -12.64 7.98 9.75
N GLU A 146 -11.75 8.97 9.61
CA GLU A 146 -11.37 9.90 10.70
C GLU A 146 -12.60 10.64 11.28
N HIS A 147 -13.55 11.06 10.42
CA HIS A 147 -14.82 11.65 10.88
C HIS A 147 -15.69 10.69 11.72
N ARG A 148 -15.43 9.38 11.60
CA ARG A 148 -16.10 8.32 12.38
C ARG A 148 -15.24 7.84 13.56
N GLY A 149 -14.15 8.55 13.89
CA GLY A 149 -13.25 8.20 14.98
C GLY A 149 -12.35 6.98 14.69
N ILE A 150 -12.16 6.63 13.42
CA ILE A 150 -11.33 5.51 13.01
C ILE A 150 -10.03 6.05 12.40
N THR A 151 -8.88 5.69 12.95
CA THR A 151 -7.58 6.13 12.48
C THR A 151 -6.76 4.94 11.99
N VAL A 152 -6.26 5.05 10.76
CA VAL A 152 -5.33 4.08 10.13
C VAL A 152 -3.93 4.67 10.13
N GLY A 153 -2.91 3.87 10.41
CA GLY A 153 -1.51 4.29 10.29
C GLY A 153 -0.59 3.09 10.11
N ALA A 154 0.58 3.34 9.51
CA ALA A 154 1.56 2.29 9.24
C ALA A 154 2.98 2.80 9.43
N HIS A 155 3.90 1.86 9.68
CA HIS A 155 5.33 2.14 9.78
C HIS A 155 6.16 1.04 9.11
N ILE A 156 7.44 1.34 8.89
CA ILE A 156 8.41 0.35 8.41
C ILE A 156 8.78 -0.56 9.58
N LYS A 157 8.31 -1.80 9.55
CA LYS A 157 8.64 -2.81 10.56
C LYS A 157 10.04 -3.37 10.38
N SER A 158 10.48 -3.56 9.14
CA SER A 158 11.86 -3.94 8.86
C SER A 158 12.31 -3.55 7.46
N ILE A 159 13.62 -3.37 7.31
CA ILE A 159 14.32 -3.39 6.03
C ILE A 159 15.34 -4.52 6.09
N LYS A 160 15.15 -5.54 5.24
CA LYS A 160 15.93 -6.79 5.27
C LYS A 160 15.97 -7.36 6.70
N ASN A 161 17.15 -7.37 7.35
CA ASN A 161 17.36 -7.90 8.69
C ASN A 161 17.42 -6.81 9.79
N ILE A 162 17.23 -5.55 9.46
CA ILE A 162 17.12 -4.46 10.44
C ILE A 162 15.64 -4.30 10.79
N THR A 163 15.31 -4.48 12.06
CA THR A 163 13.93 -4.40 12.58
C THR A 163 13.72 -3.17 13.42
N ASP A 164 12.53 -2.59 13.34
CA ASP A 164 12.00 -1.56 14.25
C ASP A 164 11.16 -2.21 15.36
N GLU A 165 10.79 -1.42 16.37
CA GLU A 165 9.78 -1.79 17.34
C GLU A 165 8.46 -2.13 16.67
N SER A 166 7.58 -2.88 17.34
CA SER A 166 6.20 -3.13 16.90
C SER A 166 5.26 -2.16 17.59
N PHE A 167 4.11 -1.93 16.97
CA PHE A 167 2.99 -1.36 17.71
C PHE A 167 2.58 -2.29 18.88
N ASP A 168 2.16 -1.70 20.00
CA ASP A 168 1.49 -2.47 21.04
C ASP A 168 0.14 -2.98 20.49
N PRO A 169 -0.08 -4.29 20.37
CA PRO A 169 -1.26 -4.80 19.68
C PRO A 169 -2.57 -4.51 20.43
N VAL A 170 -2.52 -4.22 21.74
CA VAL A 170 -3.68 -3.97 22.58
C VAL A 170 -3.89 -2.47 22.82
N ASN A 171 -2.79 -1.74 23.08
CA ASN A 171 -2.85 -0.37 23.60
C ASN A 171 -2.42 0.70 22.59
N ILE A 172 -2.30 0.36 21.30
CA ILE A 172 -1.99 1.37 20.30
C ILE A 172 -3.06 2.47 20.25
N THR A 173 -2.60 3.71 20.14
CA THR A 173 -3.44 4.90 20.15
C THR A 173 -3.41 5.64 18.83
N GLU A 174 -4.46 6.42 18.55
CA GLU A 174 -4.50 7.37 17.43
C GLU A 174 -3.28 8.30 17.43
N MET A 175 -2.87 8.79 18.62
CA MET A 175 -1.73 9.70 18.74
C MET A 175 -0.43 9.04 18.26
N GLN A 176 -0.19 7.76 18.56
CA GLN A 176 0.98 7.02 18.09
C GLN A 176 0.96 6.82 16.58
N LEU A 177 -0.20 6.44 15.99
CA LEU A 177 -0.36 6.32 14.55
C LEU A 177 -0.09 7.65 13.84
N ASN A 178 -0.65 8.75 14.35
CA ASN A 178 -0.46 10.08 13.78
C ASN A 178 0.97 10.61 13.97
N ALA A 179 1.67 10.23 15.04
CA ALA A 179 3.08 10.57 15.24
C ALA A 179 3.99 9.94 14.17
N VAL A 180 3.79 8.66 13.87
CA VAL A 180 4.56 7.95 12.84
C VAL A 180 4.27 8.49 11.44
N LYS A 181 3.01 8.81 11.12
CA LYS A 181 2.63 9.43 9.83
C LYS A 181 3.38 10.74 9.53
N LYS A 182 3.74 11.50 10.56
CA LYS A 182 4.45 12.80 10.42
C LYS A 182 5.95 12.65 10.18
N ARG A 183 6.51 11.46 10.37
CA ARG A 183 7.95 11.23 10.16
C ARG A 183 8.28 11.17 8.67
N SER A 184 9.40 11.77 8.31
CA SER A 184 9.92 11.69 6.94
C SER A 184 10.32 10.28 6.53
N PHE A 185 10.79 9.48 7.49
CA PHE A 185 11.03 8.04 7.38
C PHE A 185 10.19 7.38 8.49
N PRO A 186 9.08 6.71 8.13
CA PRO A 186 8.07 6.29 9.10
C PRO A 186 8.48 5.02 9.85
N VAL A 187 9.22 5.19 10.92
CA VAL A 187 9.61 4.17 11.92
C VAL A 187 9.28 4.67 13.33
N ILE A 188 9.23 3.80 14.30
CA ILE A 188 9.00 4.14 15.72
C ILE A 188 10.31 4.61 16.36
N SER A 189 11.40 3.87 16.18
CA SER A 189 12.69 4.09 16.81
C SER A 189 13.67 4.87 15.91
N ASP A 190 14.31 5.92 16.45
CA ASP A 190 15.35 6.67 15.71
C ASP A 190 16.58 5.82 15.40
N ASN A 191 16.94 4.89 16.28
CA ASN A 191 18.06 3.96 16.06
C ASN A 191 17.78 3.00 14.91
N ALA A 192 16.53 2.57 14.74
CA ALA A 192 16.13 1.76 13.58
C ALA A 192 16.20 2.58 12.28
N GLU A 193 15.79 3.86 12.31
CA GLU A 193 15.88 4.76 11.14
C GLU A 193 17.31 4.86 10.61
N GLU A 194 18.28 5.16 11.48
CA GLU A 194 19.69 5.31 11.11
C GLU A 194 20.22 4.03 10.43
N LYS A 195 20.06 2.89 11.08
CA LYS A 195 20.53 1.59 10.54
C LYS A 195 19.84 1.19 9.23
N MET A 196 18.54 1.44 9.10
CA MET A 196 17.79 1.14 7.88
C MET A 196 18.23 2.04 6.72
N ARG A 197 18.47 3.33 6.98
CA ARG A 197 18.98 4.27 5.96
C ARG A 197 20.37 3.86 5.49
N ASP A 198 21.26 3.47 6.40
CA ASP A 198 22.60 2.99 6.07
C ASP A 198 22.56 1.75 5.20
N LEU A 199 21.69 0.79 5.53
CA LEU A 199 21.49 -0.42 4.73
C LEU A 199 20.96 -0.12 3.33
N ILE A 200 19.99 0.79 3.19
CA ILE A 200 19.46 1.23 1.88
C ILE A 200 20.56 1.90 1.05
N ASN A 201 21.37 2.78 1.68
CA ASN A 201 22.49 3.43 1.01
C ASN A 201 23.53 2.41 0.54
N ALA A 202 23.89 1.45 1.38
CA ALA A 202 24.81 0.37 1.02
C ALA A 202 24.28 -0.47 -0.16
N ALA A 203 22.99 -0.77 -0.18
CA ALA A 203 22.37 -1.46 -1.33
C ALA A 203 22.48 -0.62 -2.61
N ARG A 204 22.21 0.68 -2.53
CA ARG A 204 22.34 1.61 -3.67
C ARG A 204 23.76 1.68 -4.21
N GLU A 205 24.76 1.77 -3.34
CA GLU A 205 26.19 1.81 -3.72
C GLU A 205 26.62 0.51 -4.40
N ASN A 206 26.02 -0.61 -3.99
CA ASN A 206 26.25 -1.91 -4.61
C ASN A 206 25.38 -2.15 -5.86
N LEU A 207 24.68 -1.12 -6.38
CA LEU A 207 23.80 -1.19 -7.56
C LEU A 207 22.67 -2.23 -7.40
N ASP A 208 22.24 -2.48 -6.17
CA ASP A 208 21.27 -3.49 -5.77
C ASP A 208 20.07 -2.87 -5.06
N SER A 209 19.16 -3.70 -4.56
CA SER A 209 17.97 -3.25 -3.85
C SER A 209 17.65 -4.16 -2.65
N VAL A 210 16.88 -3.63 -1.71
CA VAL A 210 16.39 -4.35 -0.52
C VAL A 210 14.89 -4.22 -0.39
N GLY A 211 14.27 -5.26 0.16
CA GLY A 211 12.88 -5.31 0.56
C GLY A 211 12.72 -5.10 2.07
N GLY A 212 11.51 -5.29 2.56
CA GLY A 212 11.21 -5.19 3.98
C GLY A 212 9.76 -5.46 4.31
N ILE A 213 9.38 -5.15 5.53
CA ILE A 213 8.05 -5.37 6.08
C ILE A 213 7.46 -4.03 6.53
N ILE A 214 6.19 -3.81 6.25
CA ILE A 214 5.39 -2.71 6.76
C ILE A 214 4.39 -3.30 7.75
N GLU A 215 4.29 -2.72 8.96
CA GLU A 215 3.23 -2.99 9.93
C GLU A 215 2.19 -1.88 9.83
N CYS A 216 0.91 -2.26 9.75
CA CYS A 216 -0.21 -1.34 9.63
C CYS A 216 -1.24 -1.64 10.70
N ALA A 217 -1.81 -0.60 11.28
CA ALA A 217 -2.85 -0.73 12.27
C ALA A 217 -4.01 0.25 12.05
N ALA A 218 -5.21 -0.15 12.50
CA ALA A 218 -6.35 0.74 12.67
C ALA A 218 -6.89 0.66 14.08
N VAL A 219 -7.23 1.82 14.63
CA VAL A 219 -7.88 1.96 15.93
C VAL A 219 -9.25 2.61 15.77
N GLY A 220 -10.15 2.37 16.72
CA GLY A 220 -11.50 2.92 16.71
C GLY A 220 -12.48 2.18 15.78
N PHE A 221 -12.05 1.09 15.13
CA PHE A 221 -12.93 0.31 14.26
C PHE A 221 -13.94 -0.50 15.09
N PRO A 222 -15.25 -0.33 14.87
CA PRO A 222 -16.28 -0.98 15.70
C PRO A 222 -16.26 -2.50 15.57
N ALA A 223 -16.64 -3.21 16.64
CA ALA A 223 -16.86 -4.66 16.61
C ALA A 223 -18.08 -5.02 15.75
N GLY A 224 -18.04 -6.18 15.10
CA GLY A 224 -19.19 -6.73 14.40
C GLY A 224 -19.30 -6.35 12.90
N ILE A 225 -18.27 -5.71 12.34
CA ILE A 225 -18.20 -5.39 10.90
C ILE A 225 -17.40 -6.46 10.17
N GLY A 226 -17.85 -6.85 8.99
CA GLY A 226 -17.28 -7.89 8.17
C GLY A 226 -18.24 -9.07 8.00
N SER A 227 -17.77 -10.13 7.36
CA SER A 227 -18.55 -11.31 7.02
C SER A 227 -17.72 -12.56 7.20
N PRO A 228 -18.35 -13.72 7.43
CA PRO A 228 -17.60 -14.97 7.49
C PRO A 228 -17.11 -15.40 6.09
N MET A 229 -16.02 -16.17 6.07
CA MET A 229 -15.48 -16.83 4.87
C MET A 229 -14.96 -15.83 3.81
N LEU A 230 -15.58 -15.76 2.61
CA LEU A 230 -15.04 -15.16 1.40
C LEU A 230 -15.02 -13.61 1.44
N ASP A 231 -15.94 -12.99 2.15
CA ASP A 231 -16.06 -11.54 2.29
C ASP A 231 -15.62 -11.05 3.69
N GLY A 232 -14.76 -11.85 4.35
CA GLY A 232 -14.17 -11.48 5.63
C GLY A 232 -13.21 -10.30 5.51
N LEU A 233 -12.98 -9.60 6.63
CA LEU A 233 -12.08 -8.43 6.66
C LEU A 233 -10.67 -8.78 6.18
N GLU A 234 -10.13 -9.95 6.58
CA GLU A 234 -8.82 -10.41 6.11
C GLU A 234 -8.79 -10.57 4.58
N ASN A 235 -9.87 -11.08 3.98
CA ASN A 235 -9.98 -11.25 2.53
C ASN A 235 -10.01 -9.90 1.82
N ILE A 236 -10.83 -8.95 2.30
CA ILE A 236 -10.98 -7.61 1.71
C ILE A 236 -9.66 -6.83 1.81
N ILE A 237 -9.05 -6.82 2.99
CA ILE A 237 -7.75 -6.16 3.23
C ILE A 237 -6.67 -6.79 2.34
N SER A 238 -6.58 -8.12 2.31
CA SER A 238 -5.58 -8.84 1.51
C SER A 238 -5.74 -8.57 0.02
N GLN A 239 -6.96 -8.56 -0.50
CA GLN A 239 -7.23 -8.25 -1.91
C GLN A 239 -6.66 -6.88 -2.32
N LEU A 240 -6.87 -5.85 -1.50
CA LEU A 240 -6.41 -4.49 -1.77
C LEU A 240 -4.90 -4.35 -1.54
N VAL A 241 -4.35 -5.02 -0.53
CA VAL A 241 -2.90 -5.02 -0.24
C VAL A 241 -2.12 -5.74 -1.36
N PHE A 242 -2.59 -6.89 -1.87
CA PHE A 242 -1.95 -7.57 -2.99
C PHE A 242 -2.07 -6.82 -4.34
N ALA A 243 -2.95 -5.82 -4.45
CA ALA A 243 -2.98 -4.91 -5.59
C ALA A 243 -1.78 -3.94 -5.61
N ILE A 244 -1.07 -3.77 -4.48
CA ILE A 244 0.14 -2.93 -4.40
C ILE A 244 1.32 -3.70 -5.03
N PRO A 245 2.01 -3.14 -6.05
CA PRO A 245 3.17 -3.77 -6.63
C PRO A 245 4.26 -4.09 -5.59
N ALA A 246 4.96 -5.20 -5.79
CA ALA A 246 6.01 -5.74 -4.92
C ALA A 246 5.53 -6.45 -3.65
N VAL A 247 4.27 -6.42 -3.28
CA VAL A 247 3.74 -7.21 -2.17
C VAL A 247 3.89 -8.72 -2.47
N LYS A 248 4.31 -9.49 -1.46
CA LYS A 248 4.52 -10.93 -1.52
C LYS A 248 3.91 -11.72 -0.37
N GLY A 249 3.47 -11.05 0.67
CA GLY A 249 2.82 -11.69 1.81
C GLY A 249 2.08 -10.67 2.67
N ILE A 250 1.10 -11.16 3.38
CA ILE A 250 0.36 -10.47 4.44
C ILE A 250 0.11 -11.45 5.57
N GLU A 251 0.17 -10.99 6.81
CA GLU A 251 -0.19 -11.75 8.00
C GLU A 251 -0.89 -10.86 9.01
N PHE A 252 -1.88 -11.40 9.71
CA PHE A 252 -2.69 -10.69 10.69
C PHE A 252 -2.34 -11.13 12.10
N GLY A 253 -2.30 -10.21 13.08
CA GLY A 253 -1.95 -10.50 14.46
C GLY A 253 -0.59 -11.19 14.58
N ASN A 254 -0.55 -12.35 15.24
CA ASN A 254 0.67 -13.17 15.34
C ASN A 254 1.12 -13.75 14.00
N GLY A 255 0.23 -13.82 12.98
CA GLY A 255 0.58 -14.33 11.68
C GLY A 255 1.13 -15.76 11.73
N PHE A 256 2.28 -16.01 11.08
CA PHE A 256 2.91 -17.33 11.05
C PHE A 256 3.42 -17.78 12.43
N ASP A 257 3.77 -16.86 13.33
CA ASP A 257 4.29 -17.18 14.66
C ASP A 257 3.26 -17.95 15.50
N CYS A 258 1.95 -17.85 15.21
CA CYS A 258 0.92 -18.61 15.89
C CYS A 258 1.09 -20.13 15.77
N THR A 259 1.81 -20.62 14.75
CA THR A 259 2.06 -22.04 14.52
C THR A 259 3.02 -22.67 15.55
N GLU A 260 3.80 -21.84 16.24
CA GLU A 260 4.75 -22.25 17.28
C GLU A 260 4.12 -22.27 18.69
N LEU A 261 2.84 -21.84 18.81
CA LEU A 261 2.14 -21.68 20.07
C LEU A 261 1.13 -22.81 20.32
N PHE A 262 0.96 -23.19 21.59
CA PHE A 262 -0.21 -23.97 21.97
C PHE A 262 -1.48 -23.10 21.93
N GLY A 263 -2.66 -23.73 21.77
CA GLY A 263 -3.93 -23.02 21.76
C GLY A 263 -4.15 -22.16 23.02
N SER A 264 -3.71 -22.64 24.18
CA SER A 264 -3.77 -21.89 25.46
C SER A 264 -2.86 -20.65 25.48
N GLU A 265 -1.83 -20.60 24.66
CA GLU A 265 -0.90 -19.47 24.55
C GLU A 265 -1.36 -18.47 23.47
N ASN A 266 -1.96 -18.98 22.40
CA ASN A 266 -2.43 -18.16 21.30
C ASN A 266 -3.83 -17.57 21.51
N ASN A 267 -4.68 -18.21 22.33
CA ASN A 267 -6.06 -17.75 22.54
C ASN A 267 -6.11 -16.42 23.29
N ASP A 268 -6.84 -15.46 22.72
CA ASP A 268 -7.06 -14.16 23.34
C ASP A 268 -8.23 -14.22 24.33
N GLU A 269 -7.95 -14.15 25.63
CA GLU A 269 -8.96 -14.18 26.68
C GLU A 269 -9.85 -12.95 26.65
N PHE A 270 -11.17 -13.11 26.59
CA PHE A 270 -12.12 -12.01 26.72
C PHE A 270 -12.15 -11.45 28.13
N CYS A 271 -12.27 -10.14 28.26
CA CYS A 271 -12.46 -9.44 29.51
C CYS A 271 -13.37 -8.21 29.33
N ILE A 272 -13.77 -7.59 30.43
CA ILE A 272 -14.56 -6.36 30.44
C ILE A 272 -13.68 -5.22 30.98
N VAL A 273 -13.51 -4.17 30.17
CA VAL A 273 -12.81 -2.94 30.53
C VAL A 273 -13.76 -1.77 30.18
N ASP A 274 -14.00 -0.88 31.12
CA ASP A 274 -14.89 0.27 30.96
C ASP A 274 -16.25 -0.08 30.33
N ASN A 275 -16.85 -1.17 30.79
CA ASN A 275 -18.13 -1.71 30.32
C ASN A 275 -18.14 -2.15 28.82
N LYS A 276 -16.96 -2.39 28.24
CA LYS A 276 -16.78 -2.93 26.89
C LYS A 276 -16.14 -4.31 26.96
N ILE A 277 -16.58 -5.20 26.07
CA ILE A 277 -15.93 -6.51 25.86
C ILE A 277 -14.70 -6.28 25.00
N VAL A 278 -13.55 -6.67 25.49
CA VAL A 278 -12.24 -6.60 24.81
C VAL A 278 -11.48 -7.91 25.06
N THR A 279 -10.30 -8.05 24.46
CA THR A 279 -9.41 -9.18 24.76
C THR A 279 -8.16 -8.70 25.50
N ARG A 280 -7.55 -9.56 26.34
CA ARG A 280 -6.33 -9.23 27.11
C ARG A 280 -5.09 -9.15 26.25
N THR A 281 -5.06 -9.94 25.19
CA THR A 281 -4.05 -9.98 24.12
C THR A 281 -4.75 -9.72 22.80
N ASN A 282 -4.00 -9.62 21.69
CA ASN A 282 -4.59 -9.41 20.37
C ASN A 282 -3.85 -10.24 19.31
N ASN A 283 -3.63 -11.51 19.63
CA ASN A 283 -2.97 -12.47 18.73
C ASN A 283 -3.74 -12.67 17.42
N HIS A 284 -5.07 -12.52 17.48
CA HIS A 284 -5.96 -12.57 16.31
C HIS A 284 -5.92 -11.31 15.42
N GLY A 285 -5.21 -10.25 15.84
CA GLY A 285 -5.06 -9.03 15.03
C GLY A 285 -6.33 -8.23 14.81
N GLY A 286 -7.31 -8.28 15.73
CA GLY A 286 -8.55 -7.50 15.68
C GLY A 286 -9.67 -8.13 14.86
N ILE A 287 -9.48 -9.33 14.30
CA ILE A 287 -10.43 -10.00 13.41
C ILE A 287 -10.63 -11.45 13.87
N LEU A 288 -11.89 -11.86 14.07
CA LEU A 288 -12.30 -13.20 14.44
C LEU A 288 -13.39 -13.70 13.48
N GLY A 289 -13.10 -14.76 12.74
CA GLY A 289 -14.04 -15.34 11.79
C GLY A 289 -14.42 -14.38 10.65
N GLY A 290 -13.52 -13.50 10.24
CA GLY A 290 -13.74 -12.49 9.19
C GLY A 290 -14.42 -11.21 9.68
N ILE A 291 -14.70 -11.10 10.99
CA ILE A 291 -15.48 -10.02 11.60
C ILE A 291 -14.62 -9.30 12.65
N SER A 292 -14.72 -7.97 12.69
CA SER A 292 -13.98 -7.15 13.66
C SER A 292 -14.38 -7.45 15.10
N SER A 293 -13.39 -7.56 15.98
CA SER A 293 -13.57 -7.79 17.42
C SER A 293 -13.73 -6.50 18.23
N GLY A 294 -13.43 -5.33 17.63
CA GLY A 294 -13.33 -4.05 18.35
C GLY A 294 -11.94 -3.76 18.92
N MET A 295 -11.03 -4.76 18.89
CA MET A 295 -9.61 -4.55 19.15
C MET A 295 -8.94 -3.86 17.96
N PRO A 296 -7.73 -3.28 18.14
CA PRO A 296 -6.98 -2.74 17.00
C PRO A 296 -6.80 -3.78 15.90
N ILE A 297 -7.09 -3.41 14.64
CA ILE A 297 -6.79 -4.28 13.51
C ILE A 297 -5.31 -4.09 13.17
N ILE A 298 -4.52 -5.16 13.22
CA ILE A 298 -3.07 -5.12 12.98
C ILE A 298 -2.68 -6.22 12.00
N PHE A 299 -1.88 -5.85 10.98
CA PHE A 299 -1.30 -6.78 10.03
C PHE A 299 0.07 -6.31 9.54
N ARG A 300 0.84 -7.23 8.99
CA ARG A 300 2.17 -6.98 8.41
C ARG A 300 2.18 -7.38 6.94
N VAL A 301 2.92 -6.61 6.12
CA VAL A 301 3.00 -6.78 4.66
C VAL A 301 4.44 -6.91 4.22
N ALA A 302 4.77 -7.99 3.55
CA ALA A 302 6.09 -8.26 3.00
C ALA A 302 6.25 -7.68 1.59
N PHE A 303 7.28 -6.85 1.39
CA PHE A 303 7.67 -6.27 0.12
C PHE A 303 8.97 -6.88 -0.38
N LYS A 304 8.96 -7.43 -1.58
CA LYS A 304 10.20 -7.90 -2.23
C LYS A 304 11.11 -6.73 -2.61
N PRO A 305 12.41 -6.95 -2.77
CA PRO A 305 13.33 -5.98 -3.36
C PRO A 305 12.85 -5.50 -4.73
N THR A 306 13.19 -4.25 -5.09
CA THR A 306 12.92 -3.70 -6.43
C THR A 306 13.60 -4.54 -7.49
N PRO A 307 12.88 -5.04 -8.51
CA PRO A 307 13.49 -5.91 -9.53
C PRO A 307 14.39 -5.17 -10.51
N SER A 308 14.20 -3.86 -10.65
CA SER A 308 15.03 -3.01 -11.51
C SER A 308 16.29 -2.59 -10.76
N ILE A 309 17.38 -3.31 -10.99
CA ILE A 309 18.72 -3.03 -10.42
C ILE A 309 19.73 -2.83 -11.53
N SER A 310 20.82 -2.11 -11.23
CA SER A 310 21.87 -1.81 -12.21
C SER A 310 23.00 -2.86 -12.24
N ARG A 311 22.84 -3.96 -11.51
CA ARG A 311 23.74 -5.13 -11.61
C ARG A 311 23.38 -5.94 -12.85
N PRO A 312 24.37 -6.56 -13.55
CA PRO A 312 24.09 -7.51 -14.61
C PRO A 312 23.23 -8.68 -14.10
N GLN A 313 22.21 -9.04 -14.87
CA GLN A 313 21.29 -10.12 -14.54
C GLN A 313 21.07 -11.00 -15.77
N ASN A 314 21.16 -12.32 -15.60
CA ASN A 314 20.77 -13.26 -16.64
C ASN A 314 19.25 -13.24 -16.83
N THR A 315 18.82 -13.25 -18.08
CA THR A 315 17.41 -13.19 -18.47
C THR A 315 17.21 -13.74 -19.89
N VAL A 316 16.05 -13.46 -20.48
CA VAL A 316 15.71 -13.88 -21.83
C VAL A 316 15.19 -12.70 -22.67
N ASP A 317 15.56 -12.72 -23.93
CA ASP A 317 14.84 -12.01 -24.97
C ASP A 317 13.69 -12.92 -25.44
N PHE A 318 12.47 -12.59 -25.04
CA PHE A 318 11.31 -13.43 -25.29
C PHE A 318 10.76 -13.31 -26.71
N LYS A 319 11.20 -12.33 -27.50
CA LYS A 319 10.88 -12.23 -28.92
C LYS A 319 11.78 -13.13 -29.76
N GLU A 320 13.10 -13.09 -29.47
CA GLU A 320 14.10 -13.89 -30.16
C GLU A 320 14.25 -15.31 -29.56
N ASN A 321 13.56 -15.59 -28.45
CA ASN A 321 13.61 -16.87 -27.71
C ASN A 321 15.04 -17.32 -27.38
N ARG A 322 15.85 -16.42 -26.81
CA ARG A 322 17.25 -16.68 -26.47
C ARG A 322 17.60 -16.12 -25.09
N GLU A 323 18.55 -16.76 -24.44
CA GLU A 323 19.15 -16.22 -23.20
C GLU A 323 19.99 -14.98 -23.51
N THR A 324 19.97 -14.02 -22.58
CA THR A 324 20.73 -12.78 -22.69
C THR A 324 21.06 -12.24 -21.29
N GLU A 325 21.93 -11.25 -21.23
CA GLU A 325 22.22 -10.49 -20.04
C GLU A 325 21.54 -9.11 -20.13
N LEU A 326 21.00 -8.64 -19.02
CA LEU A 326 20.36 -7.34 -18.90
C LEU A 326 21.05 -6.51 -17.81
N ILE A 327 21.43 -5.29 -18.17
CA ILE A 327 21.79 -4.23 -17.23
C ILE A 327 20.75 -3.14 -17.35
N ILE A 328 20.00 -2.90 -16.29
CA ILE A 328 18.94 -1.89 -16.29
C ILE A 328 19.57 -0.53 -16.01
N LYS A 329 19.52 0.35 -16.99
CA LYS A 329 19.92 1.75 -16.85
C LYS A 329 18.69 2.57 -16.47
N GLY A 330 18.79 3.40 -15.43
CA GLY A 330 17.68 4.25 -15.03
C GLY A 330 17.68 4.62 -13.55
N ARG A 331 16.68 5.41 -13.16
CA ARG A 331 16.50 5.93 -11.80
C ARG A 331 15.54 4.99 -11.05
N HIS A 332 16.06 4.03 -10.31
CA HIS A 332 15.26 3.05 -9.56
C HIS A 332 15.36 3.29 -8.06
N ASP A 333 14.32 2.89 -7.34
CA ASP A 333 14.32 2.90 -5.88
C ASP A 333 15.23 1.78 -5.35
N PRO A 334 16.25 2.07 -4.52
CA PRO A 334 17.03 1.02 -3.84
C PRO A 334 16.17 0.28 -2.80
N CYS A 335 15.09 0.91 -2.34
CA CYS A 335 14.10 0.30 -1.48
C CYS A 335 12.74 1.00 -1.69
N VAL A 336 11.70 0.23 -2.00
CA VAL A 336 10.35 0.78 -2.19
C VAL A 336 9.58 0.96 -0.88
N VAL A 337 10.02 0.30 0.21
CA VAL A 337 9.26 0.19 1.46
C VAL A 337 8.89 1.55 2.06
N PRO A 338 9.78 2.55 2.16
CA PRO A 338 9.41 3.86 2.71
C PRO A 338 8.27 4.55 1.95
N ARG A 339 8.21 4.38 0.64
CA ARG A 339 7.16 4.94 -0.24
C ARG A 339 5.90 4.09 -0.26
N ALA A 340 6.00 2.82 0.10
CA ALA A 340 4.89 1.88 0.14
C ALA A 340 4.04 2.02 1.42
N VAL A 341 4.56 2.63 2.50
CA VAL A 341 3.82 2.84 3.75
C VAL A 341 2.46 3.53 3.51
N PRO A 342 2.35 4.69 2.85
CA PRO A 342 1.06 5.30 2.57
C PRO A 342 0.21 4.47 1.59
N CYS A 343 0.80 3.61 0.75
CA CYS A 343 0.02 2.72 -0.11
C CYS A 343 -0.72 1.64 0.71
N VAL A 344 -0.07 1.11 1.76
CA VAL A 344 -0.69 0.14 2.67
C VAL A 344 -1.79 0.79 3.50
N GLU A 345 -1.55 2.01 4.03
CA GLU A 345 -2.59 2.79 4.71
C GLU A 345 -3.79 3.07 3.79
N ALA A 346 -3.53 3.40 2.52
CA ALA A 346 -4.58 3.63 1.52
C ALA A 346 -5.42 2.37 1.28
N ALA A 347 -4.77 1.22 1.07
CA ALA A 347 -5.46 -0.06 0.88
C ALA A 347 -6.34 -0.41 2.08
N MET A 348 -5.82 -0.25 3.31
CA MET A 348 -6.58 -0.49 4.53
C MET A 348 -7.75 0.48 4.66
N SER A 349 -7.54 1.78 4.40
CA SER A 349 -8.62 2.79 4.51
C SER A 349 -9.77 2.49 3.54
N VAL A 350 -9.47 2.09 2.31
CA VAL A 350 -10.49 1.66 1.35
C VAL A 350 -11.20 0.40 1.83
N ALA A 351 -10.45 -0.59 2.36
CA ALA A 351 -11.02 -1.83 2.88
C ALA A 351 -12.02 -1.58 4.01
N LEU A 352 -11.61 -0.81 5.01
CA LEU A 352 -12.44 -0.54 6.19
C LEU A 352 -13.68 0.29 5.84
N LEU A 353 -13.55 1.31 4.98
CA LEU A 353 -14.71 2.07 4.53
C LEU A 353 -15.66 1.21 3.69
N SER A 354 -15.12 0.33 2.82
CA SER A 354 -15.94 -0.64 2.08
C SER A 354 -16.74 -1.53 3.02
N ALA A 355 -16.09 -2.09 4.03
CA ALA A 355 -16.75 -2.96 5.00
C ALA A 355 -17.85 -2.23 5.79
N ILE A 356 -17.66 -0.96 6.15
CA ILE A 356 -18.68 -0.13 6.81
C ILE A 356 -19.88 0.08 5.88
N ILE A 357 -19.64 0.42 4.62
CA ILE A 357 -20.73 0.67 3.64
C ILE A 357 -21.56 -0.58 3.40
N GLU A 358 -20.95 -1.75 3.38
CA GLU A 358 -21.63 -3.05 3.22
C GLU A 358 -22.37 -3.49 4.48
N ASN A 359 -22.04 -2.91 5.66
CA ASN A 359 -22.67 -3.22 6.93
C ASN A 359 -23.36 -1.97 7.56
N PRO A 360 -24.44 -1.46 6.97
CA PRO A 360 -25.03 -0.15 7.35
C PRO A 360 -25.75 -0.13 8.70
N LYS A 361 -25.70 -1.20 9.49
CA LYS A 361 -26.36 -1.28 10.80
C LYS A 361 -25.54 -0.72 11.97
N ILE A 362 -24.38 -0.15 11.69
CA ILE A 362 -23.48 0.41 12.71
C ILE A 362 -23.27 1.91 12.47
#